data_19aeb8076e447ea6cf1b8406b88dc6a7
#
_entry.id   19aeb8076e447ea6cf1b8406b88dc6a7
#
_cell.length_a   1.000
_cell.length_b   1.000
_cell.length_c   1.000
_cell.angle_alpha   90.00
_cell.angle_beta   90.00
_cell.angle_gamma   90.00
#
_symmetry.space_group_name_H-M   'P 1'
#
loop_
_entity.id
_entity.type
_entity.pdbx_description
1 polymer ?
#
loop_
_entity_poly.entity_id
_entity_poly.type
_entity_poly.pdbx_seq_one_letter_code
_entity_poly.pdbx_strand_id
1 'polypeptide(L)'
;MTEVASAGLTGVPAAAERLQGAIRLASRGLVEREVLVELIALSAVAEEHLLVIGEPGTAKSEAVRRVARALGGRYFEYLLGRFTEPSELFGPIDLLKLQQGQLVTVTTGMLPEADVAFLDEVFLGSTAILNTLLGLLNERQFRRGATSVRVPLRVCVGASNALPEEPALAAFADRFLVRVFVTSVPDSELETLLTLGLQPAPMGTPASLEDLALLTTARRAVDLSPVLPSIANAIRQLRRAGIALTDRRVVRAQSLVAAATTLGGRGVATPADLWPIIYAVPTLAEQESAREVLRELLTSSESSLSAAALDASSGPQARAVRIGEAAEALLTSGPDSEGLAAWRLRIEGLLREIDATFSATALPEPITTLRGRLAIELGNAT
;
A
#
# COMPACT_ATOMS: atom_id res chain seq x y z
N MET A 1 -10.88 -23.74 -28.08
CA MET A 1 -10.92 -22.85 -26.87
C MET A 1 -9.76 -21.85 -26.81
N THR A 2 -8.83 -21.85 -27.74
CA THR A 2 -7.60 -21.00 -27.74
C THR A 2 -7.76 -19.65 -28.44
N GLU A 3 -8.74 -19.47 -29.29
CA GLU A 3 -8.94 -18.22 -30.08
C GLU A 3 -9.73 -17.11 -29.35
N VAL A 4 -10.59 -17.47 -28.40
CA VAL A 4 -11.36 -16.49 -27.60
C VAL A 4 -10.50 -15.83 -26.51
N ALA A 5 -9.40 -16.47 -26.10
CA ALA A 5 -8.47 -15.94 -25.10
C ALA A 5 -7.54 -14.84 -25.68
N SER A 6 -7.24 -14.86 -26.99
CA SER A 6 -6.30 -13.90 -27.59
C SER A 6 -6.93 -12.54 -27.90
N ALA A 7 -8.22 -12.46 -28.20
CA ALA A 7 -8.92 -11.22 -28.52
C ALA A 7 -9.15 -10.31 -27.29
N GLY A 8 -9.14 -10.86 -26.07
CA GLY A 8 -9.32 -10.10 -24.82
C GLY A 8 -8.06 -9.40 -24.30
N LEU A 9 -6.88 -9.77 -24.78
CA LEU A 9 -5.58 -9.29 -24.26
C LEU A 9 -5.01 -8.09 -25.04
N THR A 10 -5.52 -7.76 -26.20
CA THR A 10 -5.00 -6.67 -27.05
C THR A 10 -5.12 -5.28 -26.43
N GLY A 11 -6.02 -5.07 -25.48
CA GLY A 11 -6.19 -3.80 -24.76
C GLY A 11 -5.44 -3.68 -23.44
N VAL A 12 -4.84 -4.78 -22.94
CA VAL A 12 -4.21 -4.82 -21.59
C VAL A 12 -3.04 -3.86 -21.45
N PRO A 13 -2.05 -3.81 -22.39
CA PRO A 13 -0.95 -2.85 -22.27
C PRO A 13 -1.41 -1.40 -22.22
N ALA A 14 -2.36 -1.02 -23.07
CA ALA A 14 -2.89 0.34 -23.11
C ALA A 14 -3.70 0.67 -21.84
N ALA A 15 -4.47 -0.26 -21.29
CA ALA A 15 -5.19 -0.07 -20.03
C ALA A 15 -4.21 0.04 -18.85
N ALA A 16 -3.15 -0.77 -18.85
CA ALA A 16 -2.09 -0.69 -17.84
C ALA A 16 -1.37 0.67 -17.88
N GLU A 17 -1.03 1.16 -19.07
CA GLU A 17 -0.39 2.46 -19.25
C GLU A 17 -1.28 3.63 -18.77
N ARG A 18 -2.58 3.60 -19.09
CA ARG A 18 -3.55 4.61 -18.61
C ARG A 18 -3.65 4.58 -17.09
N LEU A 19 -3.76 3.40 -16.47
CA LEU A 19 -3.83 3.26 -15.03
C LEU A 19 -2.54 3.76 -14.37
N GLN A 20 -1.37 3.39 -14.87
CA GLN A 20 -0.08 3.88 -14.37
C GLN A 20 0.04 5.41 -14.50
N GLY A 21 -0.42 5.99 -15.61
CA GLY A 21 -0.48 7.43 -15.80
C GLY A 21 -1.34 8.12 -14.75
N ALA A 22 -2.52 7.57 -14.47
CA ALA A 22 -3.43 8.07 -13.44
C ALA A 22 -2.83 7.95 -12.02
N ILE A 23 -2.14 6.84 -11.72
CA ILE A 23 -1.43 6.61 -10.44
C ILE A 23 -0.30 7.61 -10.26
N ARG A 24 0.57 7.79 -11.27
CA ARG A 24 1.65 8.80 -11.21
C ARG A 24 1.11 10.20 -10.97
N LEU A 25 -0.03 10.53 -11.57
CA LEU A 25 -0.66 11.82 -11.32
C LEU A 25 -1.23 11.93 -9.90
N ALA A 26 -1.84 10.85 -9.38
CA ALA A 26 -2.36 10.78 -8.02
C ALA A 26 -1.27 10.95 -6.95
N SER A 27 -0.04 10.50 -7.23
CA SER A 27 1.12 10.63 -6.32
C SER A 27 1.67 12.06 -6.25
N ARG A 28 1.47 12.89 -7.29
CA ARG A 28 2.06 14.23 -7.35
C ARG A 28 1.62 15.09 -6.17
N GLY A 29 2.60 15.66 -5.46
CA GLY A 29 2.38 16.50 -4.29
C GLY A 29 1.99 15.74 -3.02
N LEU A 30 2.10 14.41 -3.02
CA LEU A 30 2.08 13.56 -1.84
C LEU A 30 3.51 13.15 -1.53
N VAL A 31 4.14 13.82 -0.57
CA VAL A 31 5.52 13.56 -0.19
C VAL A 31 5.62 12.23 0.56
N GLU A 32 6.52 11.33 0.13
CA GLU A 32 6.76 10.02 0.74
C GLU A 32 5.50 9.10 0.79
N ARG A 33 4.63 9.20 -0.21
CA ARG A 33 3.39 8.40 -0.27
C ARG A 33 3.22 7.64 -1.59
N GLU A 34 4.22 7.68 -2.45
CA GLU A 34 4.22 7.03 -3.76
C GLU A 34 4.01 5.52 -3.62
N VAL A 35 4.71 4.89 -2.67
CA VAL A 35 4.59 3.46 -2.36
C VAL A 35 3.15 3.10 -1.97
N LEU A 36 2.53 3.90 -1.09
CA LEU A 36 1.15 3.69 -0.66
C LEU A 36 0.19 3.78 -1.85
N VAL A 37 0.32 4.82 -2.68
CA VAL A 37 -0.52 5.05 -3.86
C VAL A 37 -0.40 3.88 -4.85
N GLU A 38 0.81 3.44 -5.16
CA GLU A 38 1.07 2.31 -6.06
C GLU A 38 0.50 0.99 -5.51
N LEU A 39 0.66 0.74 -4.20
CA LEU A 39 0.15 -0.48 -3.57
C LEU A 39 -1.38 -0.53 -3.47
N ILE A 40 -2.06 0.60 -3.31
CA ILE A 40 -3.52 0.65 -3.37
C ILE A 40 -4.00 0.24 -4.77
N ALA A 41 -3.36 0.77 -5.81
CA ALA A 41 -3.70 0.43 -7.20
C ALA A 41 -3.38 -1.02 -7.54
N LEU A 42 -2.22 -1.53 -7.12
CA LEU A 42 -1.87 -2.96 -7.23
C LEU A 42 -2.93 -3.83 -6.55
N SER A 43 -3.34 -3.45 -5.33
CA SER A 43 -4.34 -4.16 -4.54
C SER A 43 -5.71 -4.18 -5.25
N ALA A 44 -6.10 -3.07 -5.90
CA ALA A 44 -7.34 -2.98 -6.66
C ALA A 44 -7.34 -3.93 -7.88
N VAL A 45 -6.22 -4.03 -8.61
CA VAL A 45 -6.06 -4.97 -9.73
C VAL A 45 -6.00 -6.41 -9.22
N ALA A 46 -5.32 -6.64 -8.09
CA ALA A 46 -5.23 -7.95 -7.45
C ALA A 46 -6.56 -8.41 -6.82
N GLU A 47 -7.54 -7.52 -6.65
CA GLU A 47 -8.75 -7.74 -5.84
C GLU A 47 -8.43 -8.15 -4.39
N GLU A 48 -7.33 -7.62 -3.86
CA GLU A 48 -6.87 -7.83 -2.49
C GLU A 48 -7.09 -6.58 -1.64
N HIS A 49 -7.13 -6.75 -0.33
CA HIS A 49 -7.33 -5.63 0.60
C HIS A 49 -6.02 -5.21 1.24
N LEU A 50 -5.91 -3.91 1.54
CA LEU A 50 -4.70 -3.29 2.05
C LEU A 50 -4.96 -2.67 3.42
N LEU A 51 -4.05 -2.89 4.37
CA LEU A 51 -4.04 -2.25 5.67
C LEU A 51 -2.86 -1.28 5.76
N VAL A 52 -3.18 -0.02 6.04
CA VAL A 52 -2.19 1.04 6.30
C VAL A 52 -2.03 1.21 7.79
N ILE A 53 -0.82 1.08 8.29
CA ILE A 53 -0.47 1.34 9.69
C ILE A 53 0.40 2.60 9.74
N GLY A 54 0.04 3.55 10.59
CA GLY A 54 0.83 4.77 10.77
C GLY A 54 0.09 5.82 11.59
N GLU A 55 0.86 6.79 12.09
CA GLU A 55 0.37 7.87 12.93
C GLU A 55 -0.74 8.72 12.28
N PRO A 56 -1.60 9.36 13.08
CA PRO A 56 -2.54 10.34 12.57
C PRO A 56 -1.83 11.49 11.83
N GLY A 57 -2.49 12.06 10.81
CA GLY A 57 -1.93 13.20 10.07
C GLY A 57 -0.91 12.84 9.00
N THR A 58 -0.62 11.54 8.75
CA THR A 58 0.33 11.09 7.73
C THR A 58 -0.26 10.99 6.31
N ALA A 59 -1.30 11.72 5.99
CA ALA A 59 -1.96 11.82 4.68
C ALA A 59 -2.52 10.49 4.11
N LYS A 60 -2.82 9.49 4.97
CA LYS A 60 -3.39 8.20 4.55
C LYS A 60 -4.69 8.37 3.76
N SER A 61 -5.66 9.10 4.33
CA SER A 61 -6.98 9.34 3.71
C SER A 61 -6.87 10.07 2.38
N GLU A 62 -5.99 11.07 2.29
CA GLU A 62 -5.79 11.82 1.04
C GLU A 62 -5.20 10.94 -0.06
N ALA A 63 -4.22 10.10 0.26
CA ALA A 63 -3.66 9.14 -0.70
C ALA A 63 -4.75 8.20 -1.24
N VAL A 64 -5.61 7.64 -0.37
CA VAL A 64 -6.70 6.76 -0.78
C VAL A 64 -7.73 7.49 -1.64
N ARG A 65 -8.14 8.72 -1.25
CA ARG A 65 -9.09 9.55 -2.05
C ARG A 65 -8.54 9.83 -3.45
N ARG A 66 -7.24 10.16 -3.57
CA ARG A 66 -6.61 10.41 -4.88
C ARG A 66 -6.59 9.17 -5.75
N VAL A 67 -6.24 8.01 -5.18
CA VAL A 67 -6.29 6.75 -5.93
C VAL A 67 -7.74 6.40 -6.32
N ALA A 68 -8.71 6.55 -5.43
CA ALA A 68 -10.11 6.31 -5.75
C ALA A 68 -10.61 7.17 -6.92
N ARG A 69 -10.23 8.46 -6.94
CA ARG A 69 -10.50 9.36 -8.10
C ARG A 69 -9.78 8.89 -9.36
N ALA A 70 -8.52 8.45 -9.24
CA ALA A 70 -7.73 7.96 -10.37
C ALA A 70 -8.31 6.65 -10.95
N LEU A 71 -8.92 5.81 -10.13
CA LEU A 71 -9.59 4.58 -10.55
C LEU A 71 -11.00 4.81 -11.12
N GLY A 72 -11.63 5.97 -10.83
CA GLY A 72 -12.93 6.36 -11.37
C GLY A 72 -14.14 5.59 -10.85
N GLY A 73 -14.01 4.88 -9.71
CA GLY A 73 -15.07 4.08 -9.10
C GLY A 73 -15.89 4.83 -8.05
N ARG A 74 -16.96 4.19 -7.56
CA ARG A 74 -17.72 4.67 -6.40
C ARG A 74 -16.87 4.52 -5.16
N TYR A 75 -16.63 5.64 -4.49
CA TYR A 75 -15.80 5.71 -3.29
C TYR A 75 -16.68 5.78 -2.05
N PHE A 76 -16.33 4.99 -1.04
CA PHE A 76 -16.92 5.05 0.28
C PHE A 76 -15.82 5.27 1.32
N GLU A 77 -16.00 6.24 2.21
CA GLU A 77 -15.07 6.54 3.29
C GLU A 77 -15.81 6.66 4.61
N TYR A 78 -15.26 6.05 5.66
CA TYR A 78 -15.84 6.14 6.99
C TYR A 78 -14.76 6.03 8.08
N LEU A 79 -14.87 6.88 9.11
CA LEU A 79 -14.06 6.79 10.32
C LEU A 79 -14.82 5.96 11.36
N LEU A 80 -14.32 4.76 11.65
CA LEU A 80 -14.93 3.88 12.62
C LEU A 80 -14.68 4.35 14.06
N GLY A 81 -15.68 4.21 14.89
CA GLY A 81 -15.63 4.47 16.32
C GLY A 81 -16.33 3.35 17.10
N ARG A 82 -16.11 3.34 18.41
CA ARG A 82 -16.72 2.31 19.30
C ARG A 82 -18.25 2.31 19.28
N PHE A 83 -18.87 3.45 18.96
CA PHE A 83 -20.31 3.63 18.92
C PHE A 83 -20.88 3.69 17.49
N THR A 84 -20.03 3.42 16.48
CA THR A 84 -20.49 3.37 15.09
C THR A 84 -21.56 2.29 14.94
N GLU A 85 -22.67 2.65 14.34
CA GLU A 85 -23.77 1.71 14.06
C GLU A 85 -23.60 1.04 12.70
N PRO A 86 -24.02 -0.22 12.54
CA PRO A 86 -23.97 -0.90 11.24
C PRO A 86 -24.76 -0.17 10.13
N SER A 87 -25.78 0.60 10.47
CA SER A 87 -26.57 1.41 9.54
C SER A 87 -25.76 2.51 8.86
N GLU A 88 -24.71 3.01 9.50
CA GLU A 88 -23.84 4.07 8.98
C GLU A 88 -22.90 3.56 7.88
N LEU A 89 -22.54 2.28 7.91
CA LEU A 89 -21.69 1.67 6.89
C LEU A 89 -22.51 0.96 5.81
N PHE A 90 -23.53 0.24 6.22
CA PHE A 90 -24.24 -0.68 5.34
C PHE A 90 -25.60 -0.17 4.86
N GLY A 91 -26.11 0.88 5.50
CA GLY A 91 -27.37 1.52 5.19
C GLY A 91 -28.51 1.22 6.19
N PRO A 92 -29.51 2.12 6.23
CA PRO A 92 -30.64 2.01 7.11
C PRO A 92 -31.61 0.88 6.67
N ILE A 93 -32.47 0.48 7.59
CA ILE A 93 -33.57 -0.44 7.29
C ILE A 93 -34.69 0.31 6.56
N ASP A 94 -35.22 -0.27 5.49
CA ASP A 94 -36.41 0.21 4.80
C ASP A 94 -37.64 0.02 5.70
N LEU A 95 -38.17 1.11 6.22
CA LEU A 95 -39.30 1.09 7.14
C LEU A 95 -40.60 0.62 6.50
N LEU A 96 -40.81 0.88 5.20
CA LEU A 96 -41.99 0.42 4.49
C LEU A 96 -41.97 -1.10 4.29
N LYS A 97 -40.82 -1.65 3.97
CA LYS A 97 -40.65 -3.10 3.87
C LYS A 97 -40.71 -3.78 5.22
N LEU A 98 -40.20 -3.13 6.27
CA LEU A 98 -40.27 -3.64 7.62
C LEU A 98 -41.76 -3.78 8.11
N GLN A 99 -42.62 -2.78 7.79
CA GLN A 99 -44.05 -2.86 8.06
C GLN A 99 -44.75 -4.05 7.35
N GLN A 100 -44.17 -4.48 6.23
CA GLN A 100 -44.62 -5.67 5.47
C GLN A 100 -43.97 -6.98 5.98
N GLY A 101 -43.27 -6.94 7.11
CA GLY A 101 -42.58 -8.10 7.69
C GLY A 101 -41.26 -8.48 7.02
N GLN A 102 -40.72 -7.62 6.15
CA GLN A 102 -39.46 -7.86 5.44
C GLN A 102 -38.35 -6.92 5.95
N LEU A 103 -37.29 -7.50 6.50
CA LEU A 103 -36.09 -6.72 6.90
C LEU A 103 -35.21 -6.50 5.66
N VAL A 104 -35.36 -5.34 5.03
CA VAL A 104 -34.58 -4.91 3.86
C VAL A 104 -33.68 -3.75 4.24
N THR A 105 -32.41 -3.78 3.82
CA THR A 105 -31.44 -2.69 4.02
C THR A 105 -31.33 -1.89 2.74
N VAL A 106 -31.37 -0.55 2.87
CA VAL A 106 -31.17 0.38 1.75
C VAL A 106 -29.66 0.64 1.60
N THR A 107 -29.05 0.09 0.57
CA THR A 107 -27.59 0.11 0.37
C THR A 107 -27.10 1.26 -0.50
N THR A 108 -28.03 2.09 -1.01
CA THR A 108 -27.70 3.16 -1.95
C THR A 108 -26.69 4.16 -1.38
N GLY A 109 -25.54 4.29 -2.03
CA GLY A 109 -24.46 5.17 -1.59
C GLY A 109 -23.63 4.66 -0.41
N MET A 110 -23.90 3.44 0.06
CA MET A 110 -23.24 2.83 1.20
C MET A 110 -22.12 1.87 0.78
N LEU A 111 -21.35 1.39 1.76
CA LEU A 111 -20.22 0.47 1.53
C LEU A 111 -20.54 -0.75 0.62
N PRO A 112 -21.73 -1.39 0.71
CA PRO A 112 -22.05 -2.51 -0.19
C PRO A 112 -22.09 -2.16 -1.68
N GLU A 113 -22.15 -0.88 -2.05
CA GLU A 113 -22.15 -0.44 -3.45
C GLU A 113 -20.82 0.17 -3.89
N ALA A 114 -19.84 0.28 -3.00
CA ALA A 114 -18.56 0.90 -3.30
C ALA A 114 -17.64 0.00 -4.14
N ASP A 115 -16.89 0.62 -5.06
CA ASP A 115 -15.80 0.00 -5.81
C ASP A 115 -14.47 0.11 -5.04
N VAL A 116 -14.27 1.23 -4.33
CA VAL A 116 -13.13 1.51 -3.46
C VAL A 116 -13.64 1.96 -2.10
N ALA A 117 -13.19 1.34 -1.03
CA ALA A 117 -13.55 1.72 0.33
C ALA A 117 -12.32 2.12 1.14
N PHE A 118 -12.48 3.14 1.98
CA PHE A 118 -11.53 3.52 3.02
C PHE A 118 -12.21 3.49 4.40
N LEU A 119 -11.67 2.66 5.28
CA LEU A 119 -12.16 2.51 6.64
C LEU A 119 -11.05 2.93 7.61
N ASP A 120 -11.17 4.14 8.13
CA ASP A 120 -10.21 4.64 9.11
C ASP A 120 -10.53 4.11 10.50
N GLU A 121 -9.51 3.91 11.34
CA GLU A 121 -9.60 3.29 12.66
C GLU A 121 -10.35 1.95 12.63
N VAL A 122 -10.03 1.10 11.65
CA VAL A 122 -10.79 -0.10 11.29
C VAL A 122 -11.00 -1.09 12.45
N PHE A 123 -10.10 -1.09 13.44
CA PHE A 123 -10.17 -1.97 14.61
C PHE A 123 -11.05 -1.43 15.74
N LEU A 124 -11.57 -0.19 15.65
CA LEU A 124 -12.52 0.36 16.62
C LEU A 124 -13.97 -0.06 16.35
N GLY A 125 -14.23 -0.70 15.21
CA GLY A 125 -15.56 -1.20 14.86
C GLY A 125 -16.06 -2.24 15.84
N SER A 126 -17.38 -2.21 16.12
CA SER A 126 -18.03 -3.23 16.95
C SER A 126 -17.90 -4.62 16.31
N THR A 127 -17.99 -5.69 17.13
CA THR A 127 -17.97 -7.08 16.64
C THR A 127 -19.00 -7.34 15.54
N ALA A 128 -20.17 -6.70 15.61
CA ALA A 128 -21.20 -6.83 14.59
C ALA A 128 -20.77 -6.23 13.24
N ILE A 129 -20.10 -5.07 13.26
CA ILE A 129 -19.55 -4.44 12.07
C ILE A 129 -18.44 -5.31 11.49
N LEU A 130 -17.48 -5.73 12.33
CA LEU A 130 -16.33 -6.53 11.87
C LEU A 130 -16.78 -7.87 11.25
N ASN A 131 -17.76 -8.55 11.84
CA ASN A 131 -18.32 -9.79 11.28
C ASN A 131 -19.00 -9.55 9.92
N THR A 132 -19.74 -8.46 9.78
CA THR A 132 -20.35 -8.09 8.49
C THR A 132 -19.28 -7.75 7.44
N LEU A 133 -18.22 -7.01 7.83
CA LEU A 133 -17.08 -6.73 6.98
C LEU A 133 -16.35 -8.01 6.54
N LEU A 134 -16.25 -9.04 7.39
CA LEU A 134 -15.65 -10.32 6.99
C LEU A 134 -16.35 -10.95 5.78
N GLY A 135 -17.68 -10.98 5.76
CA GLY A 135 -18.45 -11.46 4.61
C GLY A 135 -18.21 -10.61 3.36
N LEU A 136 -18.18 -9.30 3.53
CA LEU A 136 -17.97 -8.33 2.47
C LEU A 136 -16.56 -8.42 1.85
N LEU A 137 -15.52 -8.51 2.70
CA LEU A 137 -14.12 -8.58 2.28
C LEU A 137 -13.75 -9.95 1.65
N ASN A 138 -14.31 -11.06 2.19
CA ASN A 138 -13.95 -12.40 1.72
C ASN A 138 -14.82 -12.89 0.57
N GLU A 139 -16.14 -12.74 0.72
CA GLU A 139 -17.12 -13.35 -0.18
C GLU A 139 -17.62 -12.38 -1.24
N ARG A 140 -17.30 -11.09 -1.12
CA ARG A 140 -17.86 -10.02 -1.95
C ARG A 140 -19.41 -10.06 -1.92
N GLN A 141 -19.96 -10.36 -0.76
CA GLN A 141 -21.39 -10.40 -0.53
C GLN A 141 -21.76 -9.66 0.75
N PHE A 142 -22.80 -8.86 0.66
CA PHE A 142 -23.45 -8.26 1.80
C PHE A 142 -24.77 -8.99 2.05
N ARG A 143 -24.96 -9.49 3.27
CA ARG A 143 -26.19 -10.18 3.69
C ARG A 143 -26.68 -9.60 5.01
N ARG A 144 -27.92 -9.11 5.03
CA ARG A 144 -28.60 -8.65 6.24
C ARG A 144 -30.11 -8.78 6.07
N GLY A 145 -30.73 -9.63 6.87
CA GLY A 145 -32.16 -9.94 6.72
C GLY A 145 -32.49 -10.50 5.34
N ALA A 146 -33.46 -9.89 4.66
CA ALA A 146 -33.82 -10.25 3.29
C ALA A 146 -32.92 -9.68 2.21
N THR A 147 -31.97 -8.79 2.57
CA THR A 147 -31.02 -8.19 1.64
C THR A 147 -29.83 -9.11 1.42
N SER A 148 -29.60 -9.48 0.14
CA SER A 148 -28.41 -10.20 -0.29
C SER A 148 -27.93 -9.60 -1.61
N VAL A 149 -26.81 -8.89 -1.59
CA VAL A 149 -26.26 -8.22 -2.77
C VAL A 149 -24.79 -8.57 -2.98
N ARG A 150 -24.39 -8.70 -4.24
CA ARG A 150 -22.98 -8.82 -4.60
C ARG A 150 -22.33 -7.46 -4.55
N VAL A 151 -21.20 -7.37 -3.85
CA VAL A 151 -20.48 -6.13 -3.66
C VAL A 151 -19.42 -5.96 -4.77
N PRO A 152 -19.39 -4.84 -5.48
CA PRO A 152 -18.44 -4.59 -6.57
C PRO A 152 -17.03 -4.23 -6.09
N LEU A 153 -16.81 -4.20 -4.78
CA LEU A 153 -15.61 -3.74 -4.12
C LEU A 153 -14.32 -4.32 -4.74
N ARG A 154 -13.46 -3.47 -5.26
CA ARG A 154 -12.14 -3.85 -5.81
C ARG A 154 -11.10 -3.89 -4.71
N VAL A 155 -11.03 -2.83 -3.92
CA VAL A 155 -10.12 -2.73 -2.78
C VAL A 155 -10.81 -2.08 -1.60
N CYS A 156 -10.58 -2.63 -0.41
CA CYS A 156 -10.83 -1.96 0.86
C CYS A 156 -9.47 -1.63 1.47
N VAL A 157 -9.25 -0.36 1.75
CA VAL A 157 -8.11 0.12 2.52
C VAL A 157 -8.58 0.32 3.94
N GLY A 158 -8.08 -0.49 4.87
CA GLY A 158 -8.21 -0.25 6.30
C GLY A 158 -7.05 0.61 6.79
N ALA A 159 -7.29 1.50 7.73
CA ALA A 159 -6.23 2.23 8.40
C ALA A 159 -6.31 2.08 9.91
N SER A 160 -5.16 2.13 10.56
CA SER A 160 -5.04 2.16 12.03
C SER A 160 -3.69 2.75 12.43
N ASN A 161 -3.58 3.17 13.67
CA ASN A 161 -2.33 3.68 14.21
C ASN A 161 -1.35 2.56 14.59
N ALA A 162 -1.86 1.37 14.96
CA ALA A 162 -1.06 0.20 15.33
C ALA A 162 -1.75 -1.09 14.89
N LEU A 163 -0.98 -2.16 14.83
CA LEU A 163 -1.53 -3.51 14.68
C LEU A 163 -2.22 -3.94 15.97
N PRO A 164 -3.35 -4.67 15.89
CA PRO A 164 -4.05 -5.12 17.08
C PRO A 164 -3.32 -6.29 17.74
N GLU A 165 -3.25 -6.27 19.08
CA GLU A 165 -2.70 -7.36 19.89
C GLU A 165 -3.77 -8.44 20.22
N GLU A 166 -5.05 -8.05 20.24
CA GLU A 166 -6.15 -8.96 20.52
C GLU A 166 -6.28 -10.02 19.42
N PRO A 167 -6.31 -11.33 19.75
CA PRO A 167 -6.34 -12.39 18.75
C PRO A 167 -7.51 -12.33 17.75
N ALA A 168 -8.69 -11.88 18.19
CA ALA A 168 -9.86 -11.75 17.32
C ALA A 168 -9.65 -10.64 16.28
N LEU A 169 -9.08 -9.50 16.69
CA LEU A 169 -8.76 -8.39 15.80
C LEU A 169 -7.57 -8.73 14.90
N ALA A 170 -6.57 -9.47 15.40
CA ALA A 170 -5.46 -9.96 14.60
C ALA A 170 -5.96 -10.91 13.47
N ALA A 171 -6.92 -11.78 13.78
CA ALA A 171 -7.55 -12.63 12.79
C ALA A 171 -8.36 -11.83 11.75
N PHE A 172 -9.01 -10.73 12.16
CA PHE A 172 -9.65 -9.80 11.22
C PHE A 172 -8.60 -9.07 10.37
N ALA A 173 -7.54 -8.58 11.00
CA ALA A 173 -6.42 -7.92 10.31
C ALA A 173 -5.78 -8.81 9.24
N ASP A 174 -5.77 -10.15 9.40
CA ASP A 174 -5.26 -11.10 8.41
C ASP A 174 -6.06 -11.13 7.09
N ARG A 175 -7.24 -10.52 7.04
CA ARG A 175 -8.03 -10.35 5.81
C ARG A 175 -7.43 -9.32 4.86
N PHE A 176 -6.66 -8.40 5.39
CA PHE A 176 -5.90 -7.44 4.60
C PHE A 176 -4.54 -8.05 4.25
N LEU A 177 -4.40 -8.50 3.02
CA LEU A 177 -3.19 -9.19 2.56
C LEU A 177 -2.00 -8.25 2.53
N VAL A 178 -2.20 -7.07 1.94
CA VAL A 178 -1.14 -6.06 1.77
C VAL A 178 -1.01 -5.24 3.04
N ARG A 179 0.22 -5.08 3.53
CA ARG A 179 0.56 -4.26 4.70
C ARG A 179 1.48 -3.12 4.28
N VAL A 180 1.10 -1.91 4.65
CA VAL A 180 1.89 -0.71 4.39
C VAL A 180 2.08 0.03 5.70
N PHE A 181 3.33 0.33 6.03
CA PHE A 181 3.68 1.11 7.20
C PHE A 181 4.09 2.50 6.76
N VAL A 182 3.42 3.52 7.31
CA VAL A 182 3.59 4.92 6.93
C VAL A 182 4.06 5.70 8.14
N THR A 183 5.20 6.35 8.02
CA THR A 183 5.75 7.26 9.04
C THR A 183 5.49 8.72 8.68
N SER A 184 5.74 9.61 9.62
CA SER A 184 5.80 11.04 9.34
C SER A 184 6.87 11.34 8.28
N VAL A 185 6.68 12.41 7.53
CA VAL A 185 7.67 12.85 6.53
C VAL A 185 8.97 13.22 7.24
N PRO A 186 10.13 12.73 6.77
CA PRO A 186 11.41 13.02 7.41
C PRO A 186 11.76 14.51 7.31
N ASP A 187 12.61 14.97 8.23
CA ASP A 187 13.03 16.38 8.29
C ASP A 187 13.70 16.88 6.98
N SER A 188 14.34 15.97 6.25
CA SER A 188 14.94 16.26 4.92
C SER A 188 13.92 16.66 3.86
N GLU A 189 12.66 16.28 4.01
CA GLU A 189 11.58 16.52 3.04
C GLU A 189 10.58 17.59 3.53
N LEU A 190 10.86 18.27 4.64
CA LEU A 190 9.93 19.26 5.22
C LEU A 190 9.68 20.44 4.28
N GLU A 191 10.74 20.98 3.60
CA GLU A 191 10.58 22.07 2.66
C GLU A 191 9.73 21.66 1.47
N THR A 192 9.93 20.43 0.97
CA THR A 192 9.11 19.84 -0.09
C THR A 192 7.65 19.73 0.37
N LEU A 193 7.41 19.24 1.60
CA LEU A 193 6.08 19.13 2.18
C LEU A 193 5.40 20.50 2.31
N LEU A 194 6.10 21.51 2.82
CA LEU A 194 5.57 22.87 2.97
C LEU A 194 5.27 23.54 1.61
N THR A 195 6.10 23.29 0.61
CA THR A 195 5.93 23.85 -0.74
C THR A 195 4.76 23.20 -1.48
N LEU A 196 4.62 21.87 -1.36
CA LEU A 196 3.62 21.09 -2.11
C LEU A 196 2.30 20.93 -1.35
N GLY A 197 2.33 20.94 -0.02
CA GLY A 197 1.18 20.59 0.83
C GLY A 197 -0.03 21.53 0.69
N LEU A 198 0.18 22.77 0.26
CA LEU A 198 -0.90 23.74 0.00
C LEU A 198 -1.34 23.77 -1.48
N GLN A 199 -0.65 23.05 -2.36
CA GLN A 199 -1.02 23.01 -3.77
C GLN A 199 -2.27 22.14 -3.96
N PRO A 200 -3.20 22.58 -4.84
CA PRO A 200 -4.36 21.74 -5.16
C PRO A 200 -3.89 20.42 -5.79
N ALA A 201 -4.58 19.34 -5.44
CA ALA A 201 -4.30 18.05 -6.04
C ALA A 201 -4.41 18.15 -7.58
N PRO A 202 -3.43 17.65 -8.33
CA PRO A 202 -3.47 17.72 -9.78
C PRO A 202 -4.68 16.94 -10.30
N MET A 203 -5.46 17.58 -11.16
CA MET A 203 -6.59 16.95 -11.84
C MET A 203 -6.09 16.32 -13.15
N GLY A 204 -6.43 15.07 -13.36
CA GLY A 204 -6.13 14.34 -14.60
C GLY A 204 -7.31 13.49 -15.03
N THR A 205 -7.19 12.90 -16.21
CA THR A 205 -8.17 11.94 -16.68
C THR A 205 -8.02 10.65 -15.86
N PRO A 206 -9.05 10.22 -15.12
CA PRO A 206 -9.00 8.96 -14.41
C PRO A 206 -8.87 7.79 -15.38
N ALA A 207 -8.30 6.68 -14.94
CA ALA A 207 -8.50 5.41 -15.61
C ALA A 207 -10.00 5.05 -15.56
N SER A 208 -10.49 4.35 -16.57
CA SER A 208 -11.89 3.94 -16.55
C SER A 208 -12.09 2.71 -15.67
N LEU A 209 -13.30 2.54 -15.13
CA LEU A 209 -13.67 1.27 -14.46
C LEU A 209 -13.58 0.07 -15.43
N GLU A 210 -13.72 0.32 -16.75
CA GLU A 210 -13.55 -0.69 -17.80
C GLU A 210 -12.08 -1.11 -17.89
N ASP A 211 -11.13 -0.17 -17.80
CA ASP A 211 -9.69 -0.48 -17.74
C ASP A 211 -9.38 -1.35 -16.52
N LEU A 212 -9.89 -0.98 -15.35
CA LEU A 212 -9.70 -1.75 -14.13
C LEU A 212 -10.33 -3.15 -14.22
N ALA A 213 -11.52 -3.27 -14.82
CA ALA A 213 -12.18 -4.55 -15.03
C ALA A 213 -11.42 -5.44 -16.04
N LEU A 214 -10.87 -4.83 -17.10
CA LEU A 214 -10.02 -5.51 -18.07
C LEU A 214 -8.75 -6.04 -17.41
N LEU A 215 -8.05 -5.19 -16.64
CA LEU A 215 -6.82 -5.57 -15.93
C LEU A 215 -7.08 -6.66 -14.89
N THR A 216 -8.18 -6.57 -14.13
CA THR A 216 -8.57 -7.60 -13.16
C THR A 216 -8.87 -8.94 -13.85
N THR A 217 -9.48 -8.90 -15.03
CA THR A 217 -9.76 -10.11 -15.83
C THR A 217 -8.47 -10.70 -16.38
N ALA A 218 -7.61 -9.86 -16.93
CA ALA A 218 -6.29 -10.27 -17.46
C ALA A 218 -5.41 -10.87 -16.36
N ARG A 219 -5.39 -10.29 -15.17
CA ARG A 219 -4.66 -10.82 -14.01
C ARG A 219 -5.00 -12.28 -13.69
N ARG A 220 -6.28 -12.65 -13.83
CA ARG A 220 -6.72 -14.05 -13.58
C ARG A 220 -6.21 -15.03 -14.63
N ALA A 221 -5.82 -14.54 -15.79
CA ALA A 221 -5.30 -15.33 -16.92
C ALA A 221 -3.76 -15.31 -17.00
N VAL A 222 -3.07 -14.61 -16.09
CA VAL A 222 -1.60 -14.57 -16.06
C VAL A 222 -1.03 -15.96 -15.83
N ASP A 223 -0.06 -16.36 -16.66
CA ASP A 223 0.70 -17.57 -16.44
C ASP A 223 1.80 -17.34 -15.39
N LEU A 224 1.60 -17.95 -14.23
CA LEU A 224 2.55 -17.92 -13.11
C LEU A 224 3.53 -19.12 -13.14
N SER A 225 3.34 -20.10 -14.02
CA SER A 225 4.14 -21.34 -14.04
C SER A 225 5.65 -21.10 -14.03
N PRO A 226 6.21 -20.09 -14.77
CA PRO A 226 7.64 -19.84 -14.78
C PRO A 226 8.21 -19.39 -13.43
N VAL A 227 7.38 -18.74 -12.58
CA VAL A 227 7.82 -18.15 -11.31
C VAL A 227 7.39 -18.92 -10.07
N LEU A 228 6.55 -19.97 -10.22
CA LEU A 228 6.14 -20.80 -9.07
C LEU A 228 7.31 -21.37 -8.27
N PRO A 229 8.39 -21.89 -8.90
CA PRO A 229 9.56 -22.35 -8.16
C PRO A 229 10.23 -21.22 -7.36
N SER A 230 10.31 -20.03 -7.91
CA SER A 230 10.89 -18.85 -7.26
C SER A 230 10.02 -18.36 -6.10
N ILE A 231 8.69 -18.34 -6.25
CA ILE A 231 7.74 -18.05 -5.16
C ILE A 231 7.93 -19.07 -4.03
N ALA A 232 7.95 -20.37 -4.36
CA ALA A 232 8.14 -21.41 -3.36
C ALA A 232 9.49 -21.30 -2.65
N ASN A 233 10.55 -20.92 -3.37
CA ASN A 233 11.87 -20.67 -2.79
C ASN A 233 11.85 -19.47 -1.85
N ALA A 234 11.25 -18.34 -2.26
CA ALA A 234 11.06 -17.16 -1.42
C ALA A 234 10.36 -17.51 -0.09
N ILE A 235 9.25 -18.23 -0.16
CA ILE A 235 8.51 -18.66 1.04
C ILE A 235 9.36 -19.57 1.94
N ARG A 236 10.17 -20.49 1.36
CA ARG A 236 11.08 -21.32 2.16
C ARG A 236 12.17 -20.49 2.83
N GLN A 237 12.73 -19.50 2.16
CA GLN A 237 13.74 -18.59 2.73
C GLN A 237 13.13 -17.79 3.89
N LEU A 238 11.93 -17.22 3.73
CA LEU A 238 11.22 -16.51 4.78
C LEU A 238 10.97 -17.42 6.00
N ARG A 239 10.48 -18.64 5.79
CA ARG A 239 10.24 -19.60 6.88
C ARG A 239 11.54 -19.96 7.64
N ARG A 240 12.67 -20.11 6.93
CA ARG A 240 13.98 -20.35 7.56
C ARG A 240 14.46 -19.17 8.39
N ALA A 241 14.10 -17.96 8.01
CA ALA A 241 14.38 -16.74 8.77
C ALA A 241 13.38 -16.48 9.91
N GLY A 242 12.45 -17.40 10.18
CA GLY A 242 11.44 -17.25 11.24
C GLY A 242 10.21 -16.47 10.83
N ILE A 243 10.11 -16.02 9.58
CA ILE A 243 8.97 -15.28 9.04
C ILE A 243 7.94 -16.27 8.49
N ALA A 244 6.86 -16.50 9.25
CA ALA A 244 5.83 -17.47 8.89
C ALA A 244 4.63 -16.79 8.24
N LEU A 245 4.48 -16.98 6.93
CA LEU A 245 3.23 -16.63 6.25
C LEU A 245 2.22 -17.77 6.39
N THR A 246 0.97 -17.44 6.69
CA THR A 246 -0.13 -18.42 6.67
C THR A 246 -0.31 -18.97 5.25
N ASP A 247 -0.78 -20.20 5.10
CA ASP A 247 -1.03 -20.79 3.79
C ASP A 247 -1.98 -19.95 2.95
N ARG A 248 -2.96 -19.31 3.58
CA ARG A 248 -3.84 -18.35 2.94
C ARG A 248 -3.06 -17.17 2.33
N ARG A 249 -2.12 -16.57 3.07
CA ARG A 249 -1.29 -15.46 2.57
C ARG A 249 -0.40 -15.91 1.43
N VAL A 250 0.19 -17.11 1.54
CA VAL A 250 1.03 -17.70 0.49
C VAL A 250 0.24 -17.86 -0.82
N VAL A 251 -0.97 -18.42 -0.74
CA VAL A 251 -1.83 -18.59 -1.92
C VAL A 251 -2.26 -17.25 -2.50
N ARG A 252 -2.69 -16.30 -1.65
CA ARG A 252 -3.17 -14.99 -2.10
C ARG A 252 -2.05 -14.07 -2.60
N ALA A 253 -0.80 -14.23 -2.13
CA ALA A 253 0.33 -13.46 -2.63
C ALA A 253 0.57 -13.68 -4.14
N GLN A 254 0.18 -14.81 -4.69
CA GLN A 254 0.24 -15.06 -6.13
C GLN A 254 -0.62 -14.06 -6.93
N SER A 255 -1.75 -13.59 -6.37
CA SER A 255 -2.58 -12.59 -7.02
C SER A 255 -1.90 -11.22 -7.11
N LEU A 256 -1.03 -10.89 -6.15
CA LEU A 256 -0.22 -9.68 -6.19
C LEU A 256 0.85 -9.76 -7.28
N VAL A 257 1.53 -10.91 -7.40
CA VAL A 257 2.50 -11.17 -8.48
C VAL A 257 1.82 -11.07 -9.85
N ALA A 258 0.66 -11.72 -10.01
CA ALA A 258 -0.12 -11.63 -11.24
C ALA A 258 -0.58 -10.19 -11.57
N ALA A 259 -0.93 -9.40 -10.54
CA ALA A 259 -1.30 -8.00 -10.73
C ALA A 259 -0.10 -7.14 -11.15
N ALA A 260 1.08 -7.36 -10.57
CA ALA A 260 2.31 -6.69 -10.99
C ALA A 260 2.66 -7.01 -12.45
N THR A 261 2.56 -8.27 -12.86
CA THR A 261 2.73 -8.72 -14.25
C THR A 261 1.75 -8.01 -15.20
N THR A 262 0.47 -7.97 -14.83
CA THR A 262 -0.58 -7.33 -15.63
C THR A 262 -0.37 -5.82 -15.75
N LEU A 263 0.01 -5.16 -14.66
CA LEU A 263 0.35 -3.73 -14.67
C LEU A 263 1.61 -3.46 -15.49
N GLY A 264 2.50 -4.43 -15.64
CA GLY A 264 3.60 -4.38 -16.62
C GLY A 264 3.17 -4.65 -18.06
N GLY A 265 1.88 -4.78 -18.35
CA GLY A 265 1.34 -5.06 -19.69
C GLY A 265 1.64 -6.48 -20.19
N ARG A 266 1.97 -7.42 -19.30
CA ARG A 266 2.42 -8.79 -19.64
C ARG A 266 1.38 -9.83 -19.21
N GLY A 267 1.37 -10.97 -19.93
CA GLY A 267 0.53 -12.12 -19.61
C GLY A 267 1.28 -13.31 -19.00
N VAL A 268 2.61 -13.21 -18.90
CA VAL A 268 3.49 -14.26 -18.31
C VAL A 268 4.36 -13.59 -17.26
N ALA A 269 4.35 -14.15 -16.05
CA ALA A 269 5.13 -13.61 -14.94
C ALA A 269 6.62 -13.92 -15.07
N THR A 270 7.43 -13.02 -14.58
CA THR A 270 8.90 -13.13 -14.52
C THR A 270 9.39 -12.93 -13.09
N PRO A 271 10.63 -13.27 -12.75
CA PRO A 271 11.20 -13.00 -11.43
C PRO A 271 11.12 -11.52 -11.02
N ALA A 272 11.11 -10.59 -11.97
CA ALA A 272 10.92 -9.16 -11.72
C ALA A 272 9.57 -8.81 -11.08
N ASP A 273 8.59 -9.69 -11.14
CA ASP A 273 7.25 -9.46 -10.58
C ASP A 273 7.08 -9.96 -9.14
N LEU A 274 8.14 -10.48 -8.50
CA LEU A 274 8.05 -11.13 -7.18
C LEU A 274 8.08 -10.14 -6.00
N TRP A 275 8.47 -8.90 -6.23
CA TRP A 275 8.59 -7.86 -5.21
C TRP A 275 7.35 -7.67 -4.31
N PRO A 276 6.09 -7.85 -4.79
CA PRO A 276 4.93 -7.63 -3.93
C PRO A 276 4.80 -8.63 -2.77
N ILE A 277 5.56 -9.74 -2.78
CA ILE A 277 5.57 -10.73 -1.70
C ILE A 277 5.99 -10.08 -0.37
N ILE A 278 6.86 -9.08 -0.40
CA ILE A 278 7.29 -8.31 0.79
C ILE A 278 6.09 -7.72 1.53
N TYR A 279 5.15 -7.14 0.79
CA TYR A 279 3.98 -6.49 1.38
C TYR A 279 2.90 -7.48 1.87
N ALA A 280 3.05 -8.77 1.55
CA ALA A 280 2.24 -9.82 2.17
C ALA A 280 2.78 -10.24 3.54
N VAL A 281 3.95 -9.76 3.97
CA VAL A 281 4.51 -10.00 5.30
C VAL A 281 3.81 -9.10 6.33
N PRO A 282 3.37 -9.64 7.51
CA PRO A 282 2.38 -8.96 8.35
C PRO A 282 2.90 -7.77 9.17
N THR A 283 4.17 -7.76 9.58
CA THR A 283 4.73 -6.72 10.47
C THR A 283 5.88 -5.98 9.83
N LEU A 284 6.16 -4.74 10.28
CA LEU A 284 7.24 -3.92 9.76
C LEU A 284 8.62 -4.60 9.94
N ALA A 285 8.90 -5.09 11.14
CA ALA A 285 10.17 -5.76 11.45
C ALA A 285 10.39 -7.01 10.59
N GLU A 286 9.32 -7.80 10.37
CA GLU A 286 9.39 -8.95 9.47
C GLU A 286 9.56 -8.53 8.00
N GLN A 287 8.94 -7.41 7.55
CA GLN A 287 9.15 -6.89 6.19
C GLN A 287 10.58 -6.44 5.96
N GLU A 288 11.21 -5.78 6.94
CA GLU A 288 12.62 -5.38 6.89
C GLU A 288 13.54 -6.61 6.80
N SER A 289 13.29 -7.60 7.64
CA SER A 289 14.00 -8.87 7.60
C SER A 289 13.77 -9.63 6.28
N ALA A 290 12.55 -9.59 5.74
CA ALA A 290 12.19 -10.23 4.47
C ALA A 290 12.91 -9.58 3.27
N ARG A 291 13.06 -8.25 3.25
CA ARG A 291 13.82 -7.53 2.21
C ARG A 291 15.28 -7.99 2.18
N GLU A 292 15.87 -8.19 3.35
CA GLU A 292 17.25 -8.68 3.44
C GLU A 292 17.39 -10.12 2.97
N VAL A 293 16.50 -11.00 3.45
CA VAL A 293 16.48 -12.44 3.12
C VAL A 293 16.23 -12.68 1.62
N LEU A 294 15.39 -11.86 0.99
CA LEU A 294 15.01 -12.02 -0.42
C LEU A 294 15.79 -11.08 -1.35
N ARG A 295 16.83 -10.38 -0.89
CA ARG A 295 17.57 -9.38 -1.66
C ARG A 295 18.01 -9.89 -3.03
N GLU A 296 18.65 -11.05 -3.10
CA GLU A 296 19.14 -11.63 -4.35
C GLU A 296 18.01 -11.91 -5.34
N LEU A 297 16.85 -12.32 -4.82
CA LEU A 297 15.67 -12.62 -5.62
C LEU A 297 14.98 -11.35 -6.15
N LEU A 298 15.08 -10.24 -5.41
CA LEU A 298 14.42 -8.98 -5.71
C LEU A 298 15.29 -7.99 -6.51
N THR A 299 16.60 -8.22 -6.63
CA THR A 299 17.54 -7.35 -7.38
C THR A 299 17.23 -7.25 -8.88
N SER A 300 16.49 -8.18 -9.45
CA SER A 300 16.08 -8.18 -10.85
C SER A 300 14.75 -7.47 -11.12
N SER A 301 14.22 -6.73 -10.14
CA SER A 301 12.89 -6.12 -10.20
C SER A 301 12.87 -4.87 -11.09
N GLU A 302 12.59 -5.04 -12.38
CA GLU A 302 12.12 -3.95 -13.25
C GLU A 302 10.60 -3.94 -13.24
N SER A 303 10.00 -2.99 -12.54
CA SER A 303 8.54 -2.89 -12.41
C SER A 303 8.03 -1.56 -12.94
N SER A 304 6.80 -1.60 -13.47
CA SER A 304 6.04 -0.41 -13.85
C SER A 304 5.57 0.40 -12.64
N LEU A 305 5.53 -0.21 -11.45
CA LEU A 305 5.32 0.44 -10.16
C LEU A 305 6.70 0.62 -9.50
N SER A 306 7.40 1.67 -9.91
CA SER A 306 8.82 1.83 -9.59
C SER A 306 9.08 2.13 -8.13
N ALA A 307 8.24 2.92 -7.47
CA ALA A 307 8.43 3.28 -6.06
C ALA A 307 8.23 2.06 -5.14
N ALA A 308 7.15 1.30 -5.33
CA ALA A 308 6.87 0.12 -4.52
C ALA A 308 7.87 -1.02 -4.78
N ALA A 309 8.29 -1.24 -6.03
CA ALA A 309 9.31 -2.25 -6.36
C ALA A 309 10.69 -1.86 -5.81
N LEU A 310 11.05 -0.59 -5.89
CA LEU A 310 12.29 -0.07 -5.33
C LEU A 310 12.27 -0.19 -3.80
N ASP A 311 11.20 0.18 -3.12
CA ASP A 311 11.05 0.01 -1.68
C ASP A 311 11.15 -1.47 -1.27
N ALA A 312 10.50 -2.37 -2.01
CA ALA A 312 10.56 -3.81 -1.74
C ALA A 312 11.97 -4.40 -1.88
N SER A 313 12.75 -3.92 -2.87
CA SER A 313 14.13 -4.32 -3.07
C SER A 313 15.14 -3.56 -2.19
N SER A 314 14.70 -2.46 -1.59
CA SER A 314 15.50 -1.59 -0.73
C SER A 314 15.50 -2.08 0.70
N GLY A 315 16.40 -3.02 1.02
CA GLY A 315 16.70 -3.38 2.42
C GLY A 315 17.35 -2.21 3.19
N PRO A 316 17.69 -2.39 4.47
CA PRO A 316 18.36 -1.37 5.29
C PRO A 316 19.59 -0.74 4.63
N GLN A 317 20.28 -1.49 3.78
CA GLN A 317 21.45 -0.99 3.03
C GLN A 317 21.08 0.00 1.93
N ALA A 318 19.96 -0.12 1.24
CA ALA A 318 19.58 0.85 0.23
C ALA A 318 19.00 2.14 0.86
N ARG A 319 18.36 2.03 2.03
CA ARG A 319 18.07 3.19 2.88
C ARG A 319 19.37 3.88 3.31
N ALA A 320 20.38 3.09 3.70
CA ALA A 320 21.72 3.61 4.02
C ALA A 320 22.34 4.34 2.83
N VAL A 321 22.23 3.81 1.61
CA VAL A 321 22.74 4.47 0.40
C VAL A 321 22.01 5.80 0.15
N ARG A 322 20.67 5.85 0.23
CA ARG A 322 19.90 7.10 0.06
C ARG A 322 20.28 8.17 1.11
N ILE A 323 20.32 7.78 2.37
CA ILE A 323 20.74 8.68 3.46
C ILE A 323 22.20 9.10 3.20
N GLY A 324 23.04 8.19 2.72
CA GLY A 324 24.41 8.44 2.35
C GLY A 324 24.54 9.49 1.25
N GLU A 325 23.79 9.34 0.17
CA GLU A 325 23.78 10.28 -0.96
C GLU A 325 23.27 11.66 -0.55
N ALA A 326 22.19 11.71 0.23
CA ALA A 326 21.65 12.97 0.76
C ALA A 326 22.64 13.68 1.68
N ALA A 327 23.31 12.95 2.54
CA ALA A 327 24.31 13.49 3.45
C ALA A 327 25.59 13.96 2.70
N GLU A 328 26.08 13.19 1.72
CA GLU A 328 27.23 13.61 0.89
C GLU A 328 26.88 14.85 0.04
N ALA A 329 25.68 14.92 -0.52
CA ALA A 329 25.21 16.11 -1.24
C ALA A 329 25.17 17.34 -0.31
N LEU A 330 24.63 17.18 0.92
CA LEU A 330 24.57 18.27 1.90
C LEU A 330 25.95 18.72 2.38
N LEU A 331 26.88 17.79 2.60
CA LEU A 331 28.26 18.08 2.97
C LEU A 331 29.04 18.75 1.82
N THR A 332 28.72 18.38 0.58
CA THR A 332 29.39 18.92 -0.61
C THR A 332 28.88 20.33 -0.97
N SER A 333 27.58 20.60 -0.81
CA SER A 333 27.00 21.92 -1.07
C SER A 333 27.44 22.96 -0.04
N GLY A 334 27.72 22.53 1.20
CA GLY A 334 28.04 23.46 2.29
C GLY A 334 26.85 24.37 2.64
N PRO A 335 27.04 25.35 3.51
CA PRO A 335 26.02 26.37 3.79
C PRO A 335 25.83 27.26 2.54
N ASP A 336 24.67 27.13 1.92
CA ASP A 336 24.27 27.92 0.74
C ASP A 336 23.64 29.28 1.11
N SER A 337 22.98 29.93 0.15
CA SER A 337 22.34 31.26 0.33
C SER A 337 21.30 31.35 1.46
N GLU A 338 20.82 30.23 1.98
CA GLU A 338 19.86 30.18 3.10
C GLU A 338 20.52 30.30 4.48
N GLY A 339 21.83 30.22 4.53
CA GLY A 339 22.63 30.48 5.72
C GLY A 339 22.95 29.25 6.56
N LEU A 340 23.94 29.43 7.44
CA LEU A 340 24.53 28.41 8.30
C LEU A 340 23.49 27.71 9.19
N ALA A 341 22.46 28.43 9.64
CA ALA A 341 21.42 27.90 10.54
C ALA A 341 20.52 26.84 9.86
N ALA A 342 20.10 27.09 8.62
CA ALA A 342 19.28 26.16 7.86
C ALA A 342 20.07 24.89 7.50
N TRP A 343 21.34 25.05 7.10
CA TRP A 343 22.22 23.93 6.81
C TRP A 343 22.48 23.04 8.04
N ARG A 344 22.63 23.63 9.22
CA ARG A 344 22.77 22.91 10.50
C ARG A 344 21.51 22.09 10.83
N LEU A 345 20.33 22.69 10.66
CA LEU A 345 19.06 21.97 10.89
C LEU A 345 18.92 20.75 9.98
N ARG A 346 19.38 20.84 8.72
CA ARG A 346 19.39 19.69 7.80
C ARG A 346 20.35 18.60 8.24
N ILE A 347 21.55 18.96 8.75
CA ILE A 347 22.50 17.98 9.33
C ILE A 347 21.88 17.29 10.55
N GLU A 348 21.26 18.05 11.46
CA GLU A 348 20.57 17.49 12.62
C GLU A 348 19.42 16.56 12.21
N GLY A 349 18.67 16.93 11.17
CA GLY A 349 17.61 16.09 10.59
C GLY A 349 18.14 14.75 10.11
N LEU A 350 19.21 14.76 9.32
CA LEU A 350 19.88 13.54 8.83
C LEU A 350 20.44 12.66 9.96
N LEU A 351 21.03 13.26 10.99
CA LEU A 351 21.50 12.51 12.17
C LEU A 351 20.36 11.82 12.91
N ARG A 352 19.23 12.52 13.11
CA ARG A 352 18.03 11.93 13.70
C ARG A 352 17.44 10.81 12.84
N GLU A 353 17.43 10.99 11.51
CA GLU A 353 16.96 9.95 10.56
C GLU A 353 17.84 8.71 10.62
N ILE A 354 19.17 8.87 10.68
CA ILE A 354 20.11 7.76 10.88
C ILE A 354 19.82 7.02 12.20
N ASP A 355 19.69 7.77 13.28
CA ASP A 355 19.47 7.20 14.62
C ASP A 355 18.08 6.56 14.77
N ALA A 356 17.07 7.02 14.02
CA ALA A 356 15.73 6.42 13.97
C ALA A 356 15.66 5.18 13.06
N THR A 357 16.46 5.15 11.99
CA THR A 357 16.42 4.08 10.98
C THR A 357 17.29 2.88 11.37
N PHE A 358 18.39 3.12 12.06
CA PHE A 358 19.35 2.07 12.43
C PHE A 358 19.56 2.01 13.94
N SER A 359 19.52 0.79 14.50
CA SER A 359 19.96 0.64 15.90
C SER A 359 21.46 0.91 16.01
N ALA A 360 21.88 1.47 17.12
CA ALA A 360 23.30 1.82 17.37
C ALA A 360 24.27 0.63 17.22
N THR A 361 23.77 -0.61 17.33
CA THR A 361 24.53 -1.86 17.20
C THR A 361 24.52 -2.44 15.79
N ALA A 362 23.71 -1.89 14.86
CA ALA A 362 23.52 -2.42 13.50
C ALA A 362 23.69 -1.33 12.40
N LEU A 363 24.47 -0.30 12.69
CA LEU A 363 24.83 0.74 11.70
C LEU A 363 25.74 0.14 10.61
N PRO A 364 25.34 0.23 9.31
CA PRO A 364 26.24 -0.13 8.21
C PRO A 364 27.51 0.73 8.21
N GLU A 365 28.65 0.13 7.88
CA GLU A 365 29.97 0.80 7.85
C GLU A 365 29.96 2.18 7.13
N PRO A 366 29.39 2.32 5.92
CA PRO A 366 29.35 3.63 5.24
C PRO A 366 28.59 4.69 6.05
N ILE A 367 27.51 4.31 6.72
CA ILE A 367 26.70 5.24 7.54
C ILE A 367 27.42 5.60 8.83
N THR A 368 28.17 4.68 9.45
CA THR A 368 28.95 4.94 10.64
C THR A 368 29.99 6.05 10.38
N THR A 369 30.71 5.95 9.28
CA THR A 369 31.69 6.95 8.85
C THR A 369 31.02 8.30 8.54
N LEU A 370 29.90 8.27 7.83
CA LEU A 370 29.15 9.46 7.44
C LEU A 370 28.52 10.18 8.63
N ARG A 371 27.94 9.42 9.56
CA ARG A 371 27.41 9.94 10.84
C ARG A 371 28.51 10.68 11.63
N GLY A 372 29.71 10.12 11.67
CA GLY A 372 30.87 10.78 12.29
C GLY A 372 31.21 12.10 11.62
N ARG A 373 31.23 12.17 10.29
CA ARG A 373 31.47 13.41 9.52
C ARG A 373 30.38 14.46 9.77
N LEU A 374 29.11 14.09 9.71
CA LEU A 374 27.98 14.98 10.01
C LEU A 374 28.07 15.56 11.44
N ALA A 375 28.41 14.73 12.41
CA ALA A 375 28.56 15.17 13.82
C ALA A 375 29.75 16.14 14.00
N ILE A 376 30.86 15.93 13.30
CA ILE A 376 32.03 16.82 13.31
C ILE A 376 31.67 18.17 12.69
N GLU A 377 30.99 18.17 11.54
CA GLU A 377 30.59 19.41 10.87
C GLU A 377 29.56 20.21 11.70
N LEU A 378 28.64 19.52 12.37
CA LEU A 378 27.71 20.17 13.30
C LEU A 378 28.45 20.81 14.49
N GLY A 379 29.50 20.17 15.00
CA GLY A 379 30.36 20.68 16.07
C GLY A 379 31.27 21.83 15.63
N ASN A 380 31.78 21.83 14.38
CA ASN A 380 32.64 22.89 13.83
C ASN A 380 31.85 24.16 13.50
N ALA A 381 30.55 24.05 13.33
CA ALA A 381 29.67 25.18 13.03
C ALA A 381 29.14 25.88 14.31
N THR A 382 29.57 25.45 15.51
CA THR A 382 29.32 26.12 16.81
C THR A 382 30.37 27.16 17.08
#